data_814076df58de30f702efa5263b1384dc
#
_entry.id   814076df58de30f702efa5263b1384dc
#
_cell.length_a   1.000
_cell.length_b   1.000
_cell.length_c   1.000
_cell.angle_alpha   90.00
_cell.angle_beta   90.00
_cell.angle_gamma   90.00
#
_symmetry.space_group_name_H-M   'P 1'
#
loop_
_entity.id
_entity.type
_entity.pdbx_description
1 polymer ?
#
loop_
_entity_poly.entity_id
_entity_poly.type
_entity_poly.pdbx_seq_one_letter_code
_entity_poly.pdbx_strand_id
1 'polypeptide(L)'
;IYVVRLFSLQVLNDDYKQHADGNAFLKKTQYPSRGLIYDRNGKLLVFNQPAYDVMMIVREVRPFDTLDFCRTVGITKEQFDKRMADMKNRRLNPGYSSYTPQTFMTQLSAQDYGRLQEKLYRFPGFFIQNRMLREYAYPVAANVLGNIREVSPGDIEKDSYYTRGDYTGDLGIERSYENILRGEKGVEILLRDAHGRVKGRYEDGRYDVAPVSGKNLNLSLDIELQSYGEKLMQNKIGAIVAIEPSTGEILAMVSSPTYDPSMLVGRERGRNYLKLNRDRYKPLFDRALMAAYPPGSTFKPTQGLIFLNEGIITEHTLYPCYHGFVSGRLKVGCHGHASPLSLLPALQTSCNAFFCYGLRSMVDNRKKYQSPAKAFNVWKDYLVSMGYG
;
A
#
# COMPACT_ATOMS: atom_id res chain seq x y z
N ILE A 1 43.19 -22.25 34.35
CA ILE A 1 43.01 -21.22 33.27
C ILE A 1 42.34 -21.85 32.04
N TYR A 2 42.82 -23.00 31.52
CA TYR A 2 42.21 -23.61 30.32
C TYR A 2 40.77 -24.08 30.54
N VAL A 3 40.46 -24.70 31.70
CA VAL A 3 39.10 -25.15 32.05
C VAL A 3 38.14 -24.00 32.16
N VAL A 4 38.53 -22.89 32.79
CA VAL A 4 37.71 -21.66 32.92
C VAL A 4 37.47 -21.00 31.54
N ARG A 5 38.48 -21.02 30.67
CA ARG A 5 38.35 -20.48 29.32
C ARG A 5 37.49 -21.39 28.42
N LEU A 6 37.60 -22.71 28.55
CA LEU A 6 36.70 -23.66 27.90
C LEU A 6 35.26 -23.54 28.40
N PHE A 7 35.05 -23.38 29.68
CA PHE A 7 33.73 -23.14 30.26
C PHE A 7 33.13 -21.83 29.76
N SER A 8 33.92 -20.75 29.74
CA SER A 8 33.51 -19.46 29.18
C SER A 8 33.13 -19.54 27.71
N LEU A 9 33.90 -20.28 26.89
CA LEU A 9 33.66 -20.44 25.47
C LEU A 9 32.51 -21.40 25.14
N GLN A 10 32.25 -22.41 25.95
CA GLN A 10 31.23 -23.44 25.68
C GLN A 10 29.88 -23.17 26.37
N VAL A 11 29.89 -22.48 27.50
CA VAL A 11 28.70 -22.31 28.35
C VAL A 11 28.23 -20.85 28.45
N LEU A 12 29.16 -19.89 28.42
CA LEU A 12 28.81 -18.44 28.58
C LEU A 12 28.80 -17.67 27.28
N ASN A 13 29.27 -18.27 26.17
CA ASN A 13 29.30 -17.57 24.89
C ASN A 13 28.42 -18.27 23.85
N ASP A 14 27.20 -17.78 23.68
CA ASP A 14 26.22 -18.29 22.71
C ASP A 14 26.65 -18.08 21.25
N ASP A 15 27.57 -17.15 20.96
CA ASP A 15 28.04 -16.87 19.59
C ASP A 15 28.67 -18.08 18.93
N TYR A 16 29.48 -18.85 19.68
CA TYR A 16 30.11 -20.09 19.16
C TYR A 16 29.10 -21.20 18.90
N LYS A 17 28.04 -21.28 19.70
CA LYS A 17 26.94 -22.22 19.49
C LYS A 17 26.14 -21.84 18.26
N GLN A 18 25.84 -20.56 18.09
CA GLN A 18 25.16 -20.05 16.89
C GLN A 18 26.00 -20.24 15.62
N HIS A 19 27.32 -20.08 15.70
CA HIS A 19 28.25 -20.38 14.59
C HIS A 19 28.34 -21.87 14.29
N ALA A 20 28.36 -22.73 15.27
CA ALA A 20 28.37 -24.18 15.09
C ALA A 20 27.05 -24.68 14.48
N ASP A 21 25.91 -24.17 14.99
CA ASP A 21 24.59 -24.47 14.47
C ASP A 21 24.41 -23.91 13.03
N GLY A 22 24.92 -22.71 12.74
CA GLY A 22 24.94 -22.13 11.42
C GLY A 22 25.80 -22.85 10.38
N ASN A 23 26.82 -23.61 10.82
CA ASN A 23 27.64 -24.45 9.95
C ASN A 23 27.00 -25.82 9.68
N ALA A 24 26.28 -26.37 10.65
CA ALA A 24 25.62 -27.68 10.54
C ALA A 24 24.23 -27.60 9.90
N PHE A 25 23.51 -26.49 10.09
CA PHE A 25 22.12 -26.31 9.66
C PHE A 25 21.98 -25.17 8.68
N LEU A 26 21.21 -25.40 7.61
CA LEU A 26 20.70 -24.35 6.72
C LEU A 26 19.23 -24.13 7.04
N LYS A 27 18.90 -23.00 7.62
CA LYS A 27 17.51 -22.54 7.77
C LYS A 27 17.07 -21.91 6.46
N LYS A 28 16.16 -22.57 5.75
CA LYS A 28 15.58 -22.10 4.51
C LYS A 28 14.18 -21.53 4.80
N THR A 29 14.01 -20.22 4.60
CA THR A 29 12.70 -19.59 4.78
C THR A 29 11.73 -20.08 3.72
N GLN A 30 10.56 -20.54 4.16
CA GLN A 30 9.42 -20.85 3.29
C GLN A 30 8.45 -19.68 3.31
N TYR A 31 8.20 -19.11 2.13
CA TYR A 31 7.31 -17.95 2.01
C TYR A 31 5.86 -18.40 1.93
N PRO A 32 4.97 -17.80 2.74
CA PRO A 32 3.54 -18.04 2.63
C PRO A 32 2.97 -17.45 1.33
N SER A 33 1.87 -18.00 0.86
CA SER A 33 1.05 -17.34 -0.14
C SER A 33 0.33 -16.16 0.49
N ARG A 34 0.39 -14.99 -0.16
CA ARG A 34 -0.33 -13.81 0.28
C ARG A 34 -1.83 -13.99 0.04
N GLY A 35 -2.70 -13.51 0.94
CA GLY A 35 -4.16 -13.62 0.81
C GLY A 35 -4.67 -13.02 -0.51
N LEU A 36 -5.71 -13.58 -1.07
CA LEU A 36 -6.38 -13.09 -2.28
C LEU A 36 -7.34 -11.95 -1.93
N ILE A 37 -7.63 -11.08 -2.90
CA ILE A 37 -8.57 -9.98 -2.71
C ILE A 37 -9.72 -10.13 -3.71
N TYR A 38 -10.93 -10.11 -3.19
CA TYR A 38 -12.17 -10.23 -3.95
C TYR A 38 -13.02 -8.95 -3.82
N ASP A 39 -13.86 -8.69 -4.79
CA ASP A 39 -14.90 -7.67 -4.69
C ASP A 39 -16.12 -8.19 -3.88
N ARG A 40 -17.13 -7.32 -3.69
CA ARG A 40 -18.35 -7.66 -2.96
C ARG A 40 -19.16 -8.81 -3.57
N ASN A 41 -18.97 -9.07 -4.87
CA ASN A 41 -19.68 -10.10 -5.63
C ASN A 41 -18.86 -11.39 -5.75
N GLY A 42 -17.72 -11.48 -5.07
CA GLY A 42 -16.81 -12.62 -5.12
C GLY A 42 -15.92 -12.66 -6.38
N LYS A 43 -15.83 -11.57 -7.15
CA LYS A 43 -14.92 -11.49 -8.30
C LYS A 43 -13.50 -11.31 -7.81
N LEU A 44 -12.58 -12.11 -8.34
CA LEU A 44 -11.17 -12.05 -7.98
C LEU A 44 -10.54 -10.77 -8.54
N LEU A 45 -9.98 -9.93 -7.66
CA LEU A 45 -9.34 -8.66 -8.01
C LEU A 45 -7.82 -8.78 -8.04
N VAL A 46 -7.25 -9.38 -6.98
CA VAL A 46 -5.79 -9.52 -6.81
C VAL A 46 -5.46 -10.94 -6.42
N PHE A 47 -4.52 -11.54 -7.13
CA PHE A 47 -4.09 -12.91 -6.91
C PHE A 47 -2.56 -13.05 -6.95
N ASN A 48 -2.08 -14.27 -6.71
CA ASN A 48 -0.65 -14.57 -6.68
C ASN A 48 -0.24 -15.33 -7.93
N GLN A 49 0.82 -14.88 -8.58
CA GLN A 49 1.48 -15.57 -9.67
C GLN A 49 2.86 -16.04 -9.24
N PRO A 50 3.25 -17.29 -9.53
CA PRO A 50 4.59 -17.78 -9.25
C PRO A 50 5.65 -16.94 -9.98
N ALA A 51 6.69 -16.58 -9.26
CA ALA A 51 7.90 -15.97 -9.80
C ALA A 51 9.12 -16.66 -9.21
N TYR A 52 10.24 -16.52 -9.88
CA TYR A 52 11.44 -17.26 -9.56
C TYR A 52 12.60 -16.29 -9.38
N ASP A 53 13.22 -16.33 -8.20
CA ASP A 53 14.43 -15.56 -7.92
C ASP A 53 15.65 -16.45 -8.10
N VAL A 54 16.69 -15.92 -8.76
CA VAL A 54 18.00 -16.57 -8.83
C VAL A 54 18.78 -16.14 -7.60
N MET A 55 19.06 -17.11 -6.77
CA MET A 55 19.88 -16.96 -5.57
C MET A 55 21.28 -17.48 -5.83
N MET A 56 22.26 -16.98 -5.08
CA MET A 56 23.64 -17.43 -5.16
C MET A 56 24.29 -17.50 -3.78
N ILE A 57 25.04 -18.55 -3.52
CA ILE A 57 25.98 -18.63 -2.39
C ILE A 57 27.37 -18.44 -2.94
N VAL A 58 27.98 -17.28 -2.70
CA VAL A 58 29.23 -16.86 -3.34
C VAL A 58 30.36 -17.85 -3.14
N ARG A 59 30.48 -18.45 -1.94
CA ARG A 59 31.49 -19.46 -1.60
C ARG A 59 31.35 -20.77 -2.39
N GLU A 60 30.15 -21.10 -2.81
CA GLU A 60 29.83 -22.33 -3.54
C GLU A 60 30.01 -22.20 -5.05
N VAL A 61 30.18 -20.96 -5.52
CA VAL A 61 30.42 -20.69 -6.95
C VAL A 61 31.79 -21.23 -7.35
N ARG A 62 31.79 -22.14 -8.34
CA ARG A 62 32.98 -22.64 -9.01
C ARG A 62 33.11 -22.00 -10.39
N PRO A 63 34.26 -22.07 -11.05
CA PRO A 63 34.40 -21.58 -12.41
C PRO A 63 33.35 -22.21 -13.34
N PHE A 64 32.63 -21.38 -14.08
CA PHE A 64 31.59 -21.77 -15.05
C PHE A 64 31.59 -20.82 -16.23
N ASP A 65 30.91 -21.19 -17.32
CA ASP A 65 30.74 -20.34 -18.49
C ASP A 65 29.76 -19.20 -18.18
N THR A 66 30.32 -18.03 -17.86
CA THR A 66 29.53 -16.83 -17.52
C THR A 66 28.72 -16.32 -18.71
N LEU A 67 29.20 -16.52 -19.96
CA LEU A 67 28.47 -16.08 -21.15
C LEU A 67 27.26 -16.99 -21.43
N ASP A 68 27.39 -18.31 -21.20
CA ASP A 68 26.25 -19.23 -21.30
C ASP A 68 25.21 -18.92 -20.22
N PHE A 69 25.65 -18.61 -19.01
CA PHE A 69 24.75 -18.15 -17.95
C PHE A 69 24.02 -16.87 -18.33
N CYS A 70 24.73 -15.85 -18.79
CA CYS A 70 24.14 -14.57 -19.21
C CYS A 70 23.12 -14.75 -20.32
N ARG A 71 23.42 -15.58 -21.33
CA ARG A 71 22.47 -15.92 -22.40
C ARG A 71 21.24 -16.66 -21.87
N THR A 72 21.43 -17.55 -20.91
CA THR A 72 20.33 -18.34 -20.33
C THR A 72 19.35 -17.48 -19.55
N VAL A 73 19.85 -16.51 -18.79
CA VAL A 73 19.00 -15.63 -17.95
C VAL A 73 18.65 -14.28 -18.60
N GLY A 74 19.10 -14.06 -19.85
CA GLY A 74 18.75 -12.88 -20.65
C GLY A 74 19.39 -11.57 -20.16
N ILE A 75 20.66 -11.61 -19.70
CA ILE A 75 21.42 -10.42 -19.26
C ILE A 75 22.73 -10.28 -20.03
N THR A 76 23.31 -9.06 -20.05
CA THR A 76 24.65 -8.85 -20.60
C THR A 76 25.74 -9.18 -19.59
N LYS A 77 26.97 -9.35 -20.06
CA LYS A 77 28.14 -9.58 -19.18
C LYS A 77 28.35 -8.40 -18.25
N GLU A 78 28.21 -7.17 -18.72
CA GLU A 78 28.30 -5.95 -17.90
C GLU A 78 27.26 -5.91 -16.78
N GLN A 79 26.05 -6.32 -17.09
CA GLN A 79 24.96 -6.44 -16.10
C GLN A 79 25.27 -7.53 -15.06
N PHE A 80 25.86 -8.64 -15.46
CA PHE A 80 26.33 -9.68 -14.55
C PHE A 80 27.39 -9.14 -13.59
N ASP A 81 28.43 -8.51 -14.13
CA ASP A 81 29.56 -7.99 -13.35
C ASP A 81 29.10 -6.89 -12.39
N LYS A 82 28.21 -6.00 -12.84
CA LYS A 82 27.60 -4.99 -11.98
C LYS A 82 26.82 -5.62 -10.82
N ARG A 83 25.97 -6.64 -11.08
CA ARG A 83 25.20 -7.32 -10.02
C ARG A 83 26.10 -7.99 -9.00
N MET A 84 27.20 -8.59 -9.46
CA MET A 84 28.22 -9.18 -8.60
C MET A 84 28.91 -8.14 -7.71
N ALA A 85 29.20 -6.96 -8.27
CA ALA A 85 29.79 -5.84 -7.53
C ALA A 85 28.79 -5.25 -6.50
N ASP A 86 27.55 -4.99 -6.92
CA ASP A 86 26.49 -4.43 -6.08
C ASP A 86 26.16 -5.36 -4.91
N MET A 87 26.11 -6.67 -5.15
CA MET A 87 25.87 -7.68 -4.11
C MET A 87 26.97 -7.71 -3.04
N LYS A 88 28.23 -7.57 -3.44
CA LYS A 88 29.39 -7.54 -2.53
C LYS A 88 29.59 -6.21 -1.82
N ASN A 89 28.93 -5.15 -2.30
CA ASN A 89 29.04 -3.82 -1.72
C ASN A 89 28.25 -3.74 -0.41
N ARG A 90 28.93 -3.66 0.72
CA ARG A 90 28.31 -3.59 2.06
C ARG A 90 27.43 -2.35 2.29
N ARG A 91 27.62 -1.28 1.51
CA ARG A 91 26.72 -0.10 1.57
C ARG A 91 25.37 -0.39 0.93
N LEU A 92 25.36 -1.17 -0.15
CA LEU A 92 24.15 -1.59 -0.86
C LEU A 92 23.55 -2.86 -0.24
N ASN A 93 24.40 -3.69 0.37
CA ASN A 93 24.07 -4.96 0.97
C ASN A 93 24.70 -5.11 2.37
N PRO A 94 24.20 -4.46 3.42
CA PRO A 94 24.77 -4.54 4.77
C PRO A 94 24.85 -5.96 5.32
N GLY A 95 23.91 -6.83 4.93
CA GLY A 95 23.85 -8.24 5.31
C GLY A 95 24.65 -9.18 4.39
N TYR A 96 25.56 -8.67 3.56
CA TYR A 96 26.36 -9.52 2.68
C TYR A 96 27.22 -10.50 3.46
N SER A 97 27.07 -11.77 3.11
CA SER A 97 27.94 -12.86 3.54
C SER A 97 28.20 -13.79 2.34
N SER A 98 29.43 -14.28 2.21
CA SER A 98 29.76 -15.27 1.19
C SER A 98 29.18 -16.67 1.49
N TYR A 99 28.73 -16.88 2.71
CA TYR A 99 28.23 -18.17 3.22
C TYR A 99 26.71 -18.28 3.19
N THR A 100 25.99 -17.17 3.07
CA THR A 100 24.53 -17.14 3.06
C THR A 100 23.99 -16.89 1.65
N PRO A 101 22.78 -17.37 1.35
CA PRO A 101 22.09 -17.06 0.12
C PRO A 101 22.00 -15.56 -0.14
N GLN A 102 22.40 -15.14 -1.33
CA GLN A 102 22.30 -13.76 -1.81
C GLN A 102 21.41 -13.72 -3.04
N THR A 103 20.54 -12.74 -3.13
CA THR A 103 19.70 -12.54 -4.31
C THR A 103 20.56 -11.99 -5.45
N PHE A 104 20.73 -12.79 -6.51
CA PHE A 104 21.44 -12.37 -7.71
C PHE A 104 20.52 -11.68 -8.70
N MET A 105 19.33 -12.23 -8.94
CA MET A 105 18.33 -11.67 -9.84
C MET A 105 16.92 -12.06 -9.36
N THR A 106 16.00 -11.10 -9.36
CA THR A 106 14.60 -11.32 -8.96
C THR A 106 13.70 -11.53 -10.16
N GLN A 107 12.59 -12.22 -9.96
CA GLN A 107 11.42 -12.23 -10.84
C GLN A 107 11.71 -12.72 -12.26
N LEU A 108 12.32 -13.91 -12.38
CA LEU A 108 12.38 -14.62 -13.64
C LEU A 108 10.97 -14.96 -14.14
N SER A 109 10.75 -14.80 -15.43
CA SER A 109 9.55 -15.34 -16.07
C SER A 109 9.54 -16.86 -15.99
N ALA A 110 8.35 -17.48 -16.08
CA ALA A 110 8.24 -18.94 -16.14
C ALA A 110 9.06 -19.55 -17.31
N GLN A 111 9.15 -18.82 -18.43
CA GLN A 111 9.93 -19.25 -19.59
C GLN A 111 11.44 -19.20 -19.32
N ASP A 112 11.95 -18.11 -18.74
CA ASP A 112 13.37 -17.99 -18.39
C ASP A 112 13.74 -18.97 -17.29
N TYR A 113 12.82 -19.21 -16.34
CA TYR A 113 12.97 -20.25 -15.31
C TYR A 113 13.16 -21.64 -15.93
N GLY A 114 12.30 -22.04 -16.87
CA GLY A 114 12.42 -23.34 -17.55
C GLY A 114 13.78 -23.50 -18.21
N ARG A 115 14.25 -22.50 -18.95
CA ARG A 115 15.59 -22.51 -19.58
C ARG A 115 16.73 -22.61 -18.57
N LEU A 116 16.62 -21.87 -17.44
CA LEU A 116 17.65 -21.90 -16.41
C LEU A 116 17.66 -23.23 -15.64
N GLN A 117 16.47 -23.77 -15.34
CA GLN A 117 16.32 -25.03 -14.60
C GLN A 117 17.00 -26.20 -15.33
N GLU A 118 16.88 -26.27 -16.65
CA GLU A 118 17.54 -27.30 -17.46
C GLU A 118 19.06 -27.24 -17.39
N LYS A 119 19.63 -26.04 -17.21
CA LYS A 119 21.08 -25.80 -17.20
C LYS A 119 21.66 -25.52 -15.81
N LEU A 120 20.84 -25.51 -14.77
CA LEU A 120 21.26 -25.09 -13.43
C LEU A 120 22.43 -25.91 -12.86
N TYR A 121 22.53 -27.19 -13.23
CA TYR A 121 23.63 -28.06 -12.85
C TYR A 121 25.00 -27.59 -13.36
N ARG A 122 25.02 -26.75 -14.42
CA ARG A 122 26.24 -26.15 -14.99
C ARG A 122 26.72 -24.90 -14.26
N PHE A 123 25.89 -24.38 -13.37
CA PHE A 123 26.13 -23.12 -12.65
C PHE A 123 26.20 -23.36 -11.13
N PRO A 124 27.28 -24.00 -10.66
CA PRO A 124 27.42 -24.35 -9.25
C PRO A 124 27.40 -23.09 -8.36
N GLY A 125 26.71 -23.17 -7.25
CA GLY A 125 26.50 -22.06 -6.31
C GLY A 125 25.28 -21.19 -6.62
N PHE A 126 24.61 -21.41 -7.75
CA PHE A 126 23.30 -20.79 -8.06
C PHE A 126 22.18 -21.78 -7.78
N PHE A 127 21.06 -21.24 -7.30
CA PHE A 127 19.82 -22.01 -7.09
C PHE A 127 18.61 -21.09 -7.25
N ILE A 128 17.43 -21.68 -7.35
CA ILE A 128 16.18 -20.95 -7.56
C ILE A 128 15.37 -20.96 -6.28
N GLN A 129 14.83 -19.82 -5.95
CA GLN A 129 13.86 -19.62 -4.89
C GLN A 129 12.53 -19.20 -5.46
N ASN A 130 11.47 -19.95 -5.18
CA ASN A 130 10.14 -19.61 -5.58
C ASN A 130 9.63 -18.44 -4.75
N ARG A 131 8.97 -17.52 -5.41
CA ARG A 131 8.24 -16.41 -4.79
C ARG A 131 6.86 -16.27 -5.41
N MET A 132 6.00 -15.53 -4.74
CA MET A 132 4.70 -15.14 -5.27
C MET A 132 4.71 -13.64 -5.53
N LEU A 133 4.37 -13.25 -6.76
CA LEU A 133 4.11 -11.86 -7.15
C LEU A 133 2.62 -11.60 -7.13
N ARG A 134 2.26 -10.34 -6.95
CA ARG A 134 0.87 -9.89 -7.12
C ARG A 134 0.53 -9.75 -8.58
N GLU A 135 -0.69 -10.11 -8.91
CA GLU A 135 -1.27 -9.86 -10.22
C GLU A 135 -2.69 -9.35 -10.06
N TYR A 136 -3.12 -8.50 -10.99
CA TYR A 136 -4.39 -7.80 -10.95
C TYR A 136 -5.26 -8.27 -12.11
N ALA A 137 -6.46 -8.76 -11.81
CA ALA A 137 -7.38 -9.27 -12.82
C ALA A 137 -7.99 -8.16 -13.71
N TYR A 138 -7.97 -6.91 -13.19
CA TYR A 138 -8.55 -5.75 -13.86
C TYR A 138 -7.56 -4.59 -13.89
N PRO A 139 -7.46 -3.83 -15.01
CA PRO A 139 -6.56 -2.67 -15.12
C PRO A 139 -7.14 -1.40 -14.48
N VAL A 140 -7.88 -1.55 -13.37
CA VAL A 140 -8.59 -0.47 -12.66
C VAL A 140 -8.39 -0.58 -11.15
N ALA A 141 -8.88 0.38 -10.39
CA ALA A 141 -8.82 0.45 -8.93
C ALA A 141 -7.39 0.54 -8.35
N ALA A 142 -6.42 1.02 -9.12
CA ALA A 142 -5.02 1.02 -8.72
C ALA A 142 -4.75 1.72 -7.37
N ASN A 143 -5.36 2.88 -7.14
CA ASN A 143 -5.16 3.64 -5.90
C ASN A 143 -5.82 2.95 -4.68
N VAL A 144 -6.96 2.26 -4.91
CA VAL A 144 -7.70 1.54 -3.86
C VAL A 144 -6.97 0.25 -3.50
N LEU A 145 -6.70 -0.61 -4.50
CA LEU A 145 -6.04 -1.89 -4.29
C LEU A 145 -4.61 -1.70 -3.79
N GLY A 146 -3.93 -0.70 -4.34
CA GLY A 146 -2.54 -0.43 -4.02
C GLY A 146 -1.60 -1.42 -4.69
N ASN A 147 -0.39 -1.52 -4.15
CA ASN A 147 0.66 -2.39 -4.66
C ASN A 147 1.59 -2.83 -3.53
N ILE A 148 2.43 -3.83 -3.82
CA ILE A 148 3.50 -4.28 -2.93
C ILE A 148 4.86 -3.75 -3.41
N ARG A 149 5.80 -3.60 -2.48
CA ARG A 149 7.20 -3.27 -2.76
C ARG A 149 8.16 -4.14 -1.94
N GLU A 150 9.41 -4.19 -2.34
CA GLU A 150 10.46 -4.75 -1.49
C GLU A 150 10.62 -3.89 -0.23
N VAL A 151 10.86 -4.54 0.90
CA VAL A 151 11.07 -3.88 2.18
C VAL A 151 12.32 -3.00 2.18
N SER A 152 12.22 -1.85 2.81
CA SER A 152 13.34 -0.94 3.08
C SER A 152 14.02 -1.30 4.41
N PRO A 153 15.25 -0.83 4.67
CA PRO A 153 15.88 -0.97 5.98
C PRO A 153 15.00 -0.48 7.13
N GLY A 154 14.28 0.63 6.94
CA GLY A 154 13.36 1.15 7.96
C GLY A 154 12.13 0.28 8.23
N ASP A 155 11.69 -0.54 7.26
CA ASP A 155 10.62 -1.51 7.52
C ASP A 155 11.13 -2.67 8.39
N ILE A 156 12.36 -3.12 8.13
CA ILE A 156 13.02 -4.20 8.89
C ILE A 156 13.28 -3.77 10.34
N GLU A 157 13.66 -2.52 10.56
CA GLU A 157 13.85 -1.98 11.91
C GLU A 157 12.55 -1.91 12.71
N LYS A 158 11.42 -1.66 12.04
CA LYS A 158 10.11 -1.53 12.69
C LYS A 158 9.42 -2.84 12.98
N ASP A 159 9.63 -3.85 12.15
CA ASP A 159 8.97 -5.16 12.29
C ASP A 159 9.96 -6.28 11.98
N SER A 160 10.29 -7.06 13.01
CA SER A 160 11.22 -8.20 12.93
C SER A 160 10.74 -9.35 12.04
N TYR A 161 9.48 -9.32 11.59
CA TYR A 161 8.97 -10.25 10.59
C TYR A 161 9.74 -10.15 9.28
N TYR A 162 10.17 -8.93 8.92
CA TYR A 162 10.79 -8.66 7.63
C TYR A 162 12.28 -8.94 7.63
N THR A 163 12.71 -9.53 6.53
CA THR A 163 14.11 -9.70 6.17
C THR A 163 14.34 -9.10 4.79
N ARG A 164 15.59 -8.80 4.47
CA ARG A 164 15.94 -8.25 3.16
C ARG A 164 15.44 -9.12 2.02
N GLY A 165 14.81 -8.51 1.03
CA GLY A 165 14.22 -9.17 -0.12
C GLY A 165 12.77 -9.59 0.09
N ASP A 166 12.18 -9.37 1.27
CA ASP A 166 10.74 -9.55 1.48
C ASP A 166 9.94 -8.45 0.79
N TYR A 167 8.64 -8.69 0.66
CA TYR A 167 7.68 -7.73 0.14
C TYR A 167 6.70 -7.29 1.21
N THR A 168 6.30 -6.01 1.13
CA THR A 168 5.29 -5.40 2.01
C THR A 168 4.32 -4.57 1.17
N GLY A 169 3.12 -4.36 1.67
CA GLY A 169 2.16 -3.45 1.07
C GLY A 169 2.69 -2.01 1.10
N ASP A 170 2.62 -1.33 -0.04
CA ASP A 170 3.12 0.04 -0.22
C ASP A 170 2.00 1.08 -0.11
N LEU A 171 0.88 0.83 -0.77
CA LEU A 171 -0.28 1.71 -0.84
C LEU A 171 -1.59 0.93 -0.73
N GLY A 172 -2.70 1.62 -0.52
CA GLY A 172 -4.07 1.11 -0.59
C GLY A 172 -4.35 -0.05 0.36
N ILE A 173 -5.23 -0.94 -0.08
CA ILE A 173 -5.64 -2.15 0.66
C ILE A 173 -4.45 -3.05 0.98
N GLU A 174 -3.50 -3.18 0.04
CA GLU A 174 -2.29 -3.98 0.26
C GLU A 174 -1.51 -3.53 1.49
N ARG A 175 -1.41 -2.21 1.72
CA ARG A 175 -0.74 -1.64 2.90
C ARG A 175 -1.61 -1.71 4.14
N SER A 176 -2.88 -1.32 4.02
CA SER A 176 -3.77 -1.19 5.19
C SER A 176 -4.06 -2.53 5.85
N TYR A 177 -4.09 -3.61 5.06
CA TYR A 177 -4.35 -4.97 5.50
C TYR A 177 -3.12 -5.89 5.42
N GLU A 178 -1.92 -5.31 5.44
CA GLU A 178 -0.65 -6.05 5.36
C GLU A 178 -0.60 -7.23 6.32
N ASN A 179 -0.89 -7.01 7.61
CA ASN A 179 -0.81 -8.04 8.65
C ASN A 179 -1.79 -9.22 8.42
N ILE A 180 -2.88 -8.99 7.68
CA ILE A 180 -3.87 -10.01 7.34
C ILE A 180 -3.44 -10.76 6.09
N LEU A 181 -2.92 -10.00 5.09
CA LEU A 181 -2.60 -10.52 3.77
C LEU A 181 -1.27 -11.27 3.73
N ARG A 182 -0.26 -10.87 4.52
CA ARG A 182 1.12 -11.36 4.38
C ARG A 182 1.33 -12.83 4.78
N GLY A 183 0.48 -13.37 5.69
CA GLY A 183 0.65 -14.71 6.25
C GLY A 183 1.84 -14.82 7.22
N GLU A 184 2.22 -16.05 7.56
CA GLU A 184 3.34 -16.34 8.47
C GLU A 184 4.38 -17.19 7.74
N LYS A 185 5.66 -16.80 7.87
CA LYS A 185 6.77 -17.54 7.25
C LYS A 185 6.98 -18.89 7.92
N GLY A 186 7.28 -19.89 7.11
CA GLY A 186 7.78 -21.17 7.56
C GLY A 186 9.30 -21.24 7.53
N VAL A 187 9.86 -22.28 8.13
CA VAL A 187 11.29 -22.57 8.15
C VAL A 187 11.50 -24.05 7.89
N GLU A 188 12.28 -24.36 6.86
CA GLU A 188 12.80 -25.70 6.58
C GLU A 188 14.24 -25.79 7.08
N ILE A 189 14.55 -26.79 7.90
CA ILE A 189 15.89 -26.97 8.47
C ILE A 189 16.60 -28.11 7.74
N LEU A 190 17.63 -27.74 7.00
CA LEU A 190 18.44 -28.68 6.21
C LEU A 190 19.78 -28.92 6.86
N LEU A 191 20.22 -30.20 6.90
CA LEU A 191 21.55 -30.59 7.32
C LEU A 191 22.57 -30.29 6.23
N ARG A 192 23.74 -29.77 6.64
CA ARG A 192 24.90 -29.56 5.79
C ARG A 192 26.08 -30.39 6.27
N ASP A 193 26.86 -30.89 5.33
CA ASP A 193 28.16 -31.50 5.66
C ASP A 193 29.25 -30.43 5.90
N ALA A 194 30.42 -30.83 6.32
CA ALA A 194 31.58 -29.96 6.54
C ALA A 194 32.01 -29.14 5.29
N HIS A 195 31.54 -29.53 4.11
CA HIS A 195 31.77 -28.81 2.86
C HIS A 195 30.59 -27.92 2.43
N GLY A 196 29.58 -27.78 3.31
CA GLY A 196 28.39 -26.93 3.07
C GLY A 196 27.33 -27.58 2.17
N ARG A 197 27.46 -28.85 1.79
CA ARG A 197 26.51 -29.53 0.92
C ARG A 197 25.30 -30.01 1.71
N VAL A 198 24.08 -29.74 1.22
CA VAL A 198 22.85 -30.24 1.81
C VAL A 198 22.78 -31.75 1.71
N LYS A 199 22.58 -32.41 2.84
CA LYS A 199 22.47 -33.89 2.99
C LYS A 199 21.03 -34.37 3.11
N GLY A 200 20.11 -33.47 3.50
CA GLY A 200 18.71 -33.80 3.71
C GLY A 200 18.07 -32.89 4.73
N ARG A 201 16.82 -33.17 5.09
CA ARG A 201 16.13 -32.47 6.18
C ARG A 201 16.69 -32.92 7.53
N TYR A 202 16.75 -31.98 8.46
CA TYR A 202 17.14 -32.30 9.84
C TYR A 202 16.02 -33.09 10.50
N GLU A 203 16.37 -34.26 11.07
CA GLU A 203 15.45 -35.21 11.71
C GLU A 203 14.15 -35.41 10.92
N ASP A 204 14.28 -35.67 9.61
CA ASP A 204 13.18 -35.91 8.67
C ASP A 204 12.13 -34.76 8.65
N GLY A 205 12.53 -33.55 9.03
CA GLY A 205 11.67 -32.36 9.04
C GLY A 205 10.86 -32.16 10.32
N ARG A 206 11.18 -32.88 11.40
CA ARG A 206 10.45 -32.78 12.69
C ARG A 206 10.42 -31.37 13.27
N TYR A 207 11.43 -30.57 12.98
CA TYR A 207 11.55 -29.17 13.43
C TYR A 207 11.22 -28.15 12.37
N ASP A 208 10.74 -28.60 11.21
CA ASP A 208 10.27 -27.68 10.18
C ASP A 208 8.99 -27.00 10.65
N VAL A 209 8.88 -25.71 10.33
CA VAL A 209 7.66 -24.93 10.54
C VAL A 209 7.04 -24.66 9.19
N ALA A 210 5.84 -25.16 8.96
CA ALA A 210 5.12 -24.90 7.72
C ALA A 210 4.68 -23.42 7.64
N PRO A 211 4.74 -22.80 6.45
CA PRO A 211 4.22 -21.44 6.27
C PRO A 211 2.69 -21.43 6.39
N VAL A 212 2.14 -20.35 6.97
CA VAL A 212 0.70 -20.13 7.05
C VAL A 212 0.31 -19.07 6.04
N SER A 213 -0.54 -19.41 5.06
CA SER A 213 -1.00 -18.47 4.05
C SER A 213 -1.77 -17.31 4.67
N GLY A 214 -1.64 -16.12 4.07
CA GLY A 214 -2.42 -14.96 4.43
C GLY A 214 -3.92 -15.19 4.21
N LYS A 215 -4.76 -14.45 4.95
CA LYS A 215 -6.21 -14.53 4.84
C LYS A 215 -6.70 -13.74 3.64
N ASN A 216 -7.70 -14.26 2.96
CA ASN A 216 -8.35 -13.56 1.86
C ASN A 216 -9.20 -12.40 2.38
N LEU A 217 -9.34 -11.36 1.56
CA LEU A 217 -10.20 -10.21 1.83
C LEU A 217 -11.36 -10.16 0.82
N ASN A 218 -12.56 -9.93 1.32
CA ASN A 218 -13.72 -9.54 0.54
C ASN A 218 -13.97 -8.05 0.78
N LEU A 219 -13.84 -7.25 -0.26
CA LEU A 219 -14.05 -5.81 -0.20
C LEU A 219 -15.52 -5.49 -0.42
N SER A 220 -15.96 -4.34 0.07
CA SER A 220 -17.27 -3.77 -0.29
C SER A 220 -17.29 -3.18 -1.71
N LEU A 221 -16.12 -3.03 -2.34
CA LEU A 221 -15.96 -2.49 -3.68
C LEU A 221 -16.69 -3.36 -4.71
N ASP A 222 -17.42 -2.73 -5.63
CA ASP A 222 -17.97 -3.34 -6.84
C ASP A 222 -17.07 -2.99 -8.02
N ILE A 223 -16.40 -3.99 -8.59
CA ILE A 223 -15.40 -3.75 -9.63
C ILE A 223 -16.02 -3.25 -10.94
N GLU A 224 -17.27 -3.57 -11.24
CA GLU A 224 -17.96 -3.07 -12.43
C GLU A 224 -18.30 -1.59 -12.27
N LEU A 225 -18.82 -1.22 -11.08
CA LEU A 225 -19.10 0.18 -10.76
C LEU A 225 -17.82 1.02 -10.73
N GLN A 226 -16.75 0.48 -10.13
CA GLN A 226 -15.41 1.11 -10.14
C GLN A 226 -14.91 1.34 -11.56
N SER A 227 -14.95 0.32 -12.40
CA SER A 227 -14.52 0.39 -13.80
C SER A 227 -15.35 1.39 -14.60
N TYR A 228 -16.66 1.43 -14.38
CA TYR A 228 -17.54 2.41 -15.01
C TYR A 228 -17.20 3.85 -14.57
N GLY A 229 -16.97 4.04 -13.26
CA GLY A 229 -16.56 5.34 -12.72
C GLY A 229 -15.22 5.82 -13.29
N GLU A 230 -14.23 4.96 -13.42
CA GLU A 230 -12.94 5.29 -14.04
C GLU A 230 -13.10 5.65 -15.52
N LYS A 231 -13.96 4.94 -16.25
CA LYS A 231 -14.30 5.27 -17.65
C LYS A 231 -14.95 6.64 -17.77
N LEU A 232 -15.87 7.00 -16.88
CA LEU A 232 -16.50 8.33 -16.85
C LEU A 232 -15.50 9.46 -16.55
N MET A 233 -14.45 9.14 -15.81
CA MET A 233 -13.40 10.08 -15.43
C MET A 233 -12.26 10.20 -16.44
N GLN A 234 -12.30 9.49 -17.55
CA GLN A 234 -11.29 9.64 -18.61
C GLN A 234 -11.16 11.12 -19.04
N ASN A 235 -9.92 11.58 -19.15
CA ASN A 235 -9.58 12.97 -19.49
C ASN A 235 -10.06 14.03 -18.49
N LYS A 236 -10.40 13.64 -17.28
CA LYS A 236 -10.81 14.54 -16.18
C LYS A 236 -9.88 14.40 -14.98
N ILE A 237 -9.82 15.42 -14.14
CA ILE A 237 -9.08 15.40 -12.86
C ILE A 237 -10.11 15.53 -11.74
N GLY A 238 -10.10 14.58 -10.81
CA GLY A 238 -11.04 14.57 -9.70
C GLY A 238 -11.24 13.18 -9.10
N ALA A 239 -12.35 13.00 -8.40
CA ALA A 239 -12.69 11.74 -7.75
C ALA A 239 -14.21 11.48 -7.85
N ILE A 240 -14.58 10.20 -7.81
CA ILE A 240 -15.94 9.73 -7.57
C ILE A 240 -15.90 8.75 -6.40
N VAL A 241 -16.77 8.97 -5.41
CA VAL A 241 -16.95 8.05 -4.28
C VAL A 241 -18.43 7.69 -4.21
N ALA A 242 -18.72 6.39 -4.25
CA ALA A 242 -20.06 5.84 -4.07
C ALA A 242 -20.12 5.08 -2.75
N ILE A 243 -21.05 5.48 -1.88
CA ILE A 243 -21.21 4.89 -0.53
C ILE A 243 -22.65 4.41 -0.39
N GLU A 244 -22.82 3.20 0.14
CA GLU A 244 -24.12 2.68 0.56
C GLU A 244 -24.52 3.34 1.89
N PRO A 245 -25.56 4.20 1.93
CA PRO A 245 -25.84 4.98 3.14
C PRO A 245 -26.28 4.13 4.34
N SER A 246 -26.88 2.97 4.10
CA SER A 246 -27.41 2.10 5.15
C SER A 246 -26.33 1.33 5.90
N THR A 247 -25.21 1.01 5.22
CA THR A 247 -24.13 0.18 5.77
C THR A 247 -22.82 0.95 5.95
N GLY A 248 -22.64 2.06 5.21
CA GLY A 248 -21.37 2.79 5.11
C GLY A 248 -20.36 2.13 4.16
N GLU A 249 -20.75 1.07 3.45
CA GLU A 249 -19.88 0.37 2.50
C GLU A 249 -19.50 1.25 1.32
N ILE A 250 -18.20 1.28 0.99
CA ILE A 250 -17.68 1.98 -0.18
C ILE A 250 -17.81 1.06 -1.39
N LEU A 251 -18.73 1.38 -2.29
CA LEU A 251 -19.02 0.61 -3.50
C LEU A 251 -18.05 0.93 -4.64
N ALA A 252 -17.62 2.19 -4.74
CA ALA A 252 -16.59 2.63 -5.68
C ALA A 252 -15.82 3.81 -5.09
N MET A 253 -14.52 3.86 -5.37
CA MET A 253 -13.64 4.95 -4.99
C MET A 253 -12.66 5.24 -6.13
N VAL A 254 -13.03 6.16 -7.00
CA VAL A 254 -12.31 6.50 -8.21
C VAL A 254 -11.44 7.72 -7.97
N SER A 255 -10.17 7.63 -8.30
CA SER A 255 -9.24 8.77 -8.36
C SER A 255 -8.75 8.92 -9.79
N SER A 256 -8.86 10.11 -10.37
CA SER A 256 -8.45 10.35 -11.76
C SER A 256 -7.50 11.55 -11.87
N PRO A 257 -6.45 11.46 -12.72
CA PRO A 257 -6.12 10.29 -13.55
C PRO A 257 -5.66 9.09 -12.72
N THR A 258 -5.94 7.91 -13.22
CA THR A 258 -5.53 6.62 -12.66
C THR A 258 -4.42 5.99 -13.50
N TYR A 259 -4.00 4.80 -13.13
CA TYR A 259 -3.02 3.98 -13.85
C TYR A 259 -3.40 2.50 -13.74
N ASP A 260 -2.85 1.68 -14.61
CA ASP A 260 -3.00 0.23 -14.52
C ASP A 260 -2.16 -0.30 -13.33
N PRO A 261 -2.75 -0.97 -12.33
CA PRO A 261 -2.02 -1.48 -11.17
C PRO A 261 -0.90 -2.46 -11.54
N SER A 262 -1.01 -3.17 -12.68
CA SER A 262 0.03 -4.06 -13.19
C SER A 262 1.35 -3.34 -13.52
N MET A 263 1.32 -2.02 -13.77
CA MET A 263 2.53 -1.22 -13.99
C MET A 263 3.47 -1.24 -12.77
N LEU A 264 2.94 -1.44 -11.57
CA LEU A 264 3.72 -1.46 -10.33
C LEU A 264 4.04 -2.89 -9.84
N VAL A 265 4.04 -3.84 -10.77
CA VAL A 265 4.43 -5.23 -10.53
C VAL A 265 5.69 -5.57 -11.33
N GLY A 266 6.47 -6.51 -10.84
CA GLY A 266 7.56 -7.10 -11.60
C GLY A 266 8.78 -6.19 -11.74
N ARG A 267 9.66 -6.55 -12.69
CA ARG A 267 10.95 -5.87 -12.93
C ARG A 267 10.81 -4.42 -13.37
N GLU A 268 9.71 -4.10 -14.04
CA GLU A 268 9.44 -2.77 -14.58
C GLU A 268 8.89 -1.80 -13.53
N ARG A 269 8.55 -2.29 -12.34
CA ARG A 269 7.98 -1.50 -11.24
C ARG A 269 8.74 -0.20 -10.99
N GLY A 270 10.05 -0.28 -10.84
CA GLY A 270 10.89 0.90 -10.52
C GLY A 270 10.84 1.97 -11.61
N ARG A 271 10.93 1.56 -12.88
CA ARG A 271 10.84 2.46 -14.02
C ARG A 271 9.46 3.09 -14.15
N ASN A 272 8.44 2.28 -14.03
CA ASN A 272 7.04 2.72 -14.11
C ASN A 272 6.68 3.64 -12.94
N TYR A 273 7.14 3.35 -11.71
CA TYR A 273 6.96 4.22 -10.56
C TYR A 273 7.56 5.60 -10.82
N LEU A 274 8.79 5.68 -11.33
CA LEU A 274 9.42 6.96 -11.65
C LEU A 274 8.65 7.72 -12.73
N LYS A 275 8.11 7.03 -13.73
CA LYS A 275 7.26 7.62 -14.78
C LYS A 275 5.99 8.22 -14.16
N LEU A 276 5.25 7.44 -13.35
CA LEU A 276 4.02 7.88 -12.69
C LEU A 276 4.27 9.03 -11.69
N ASN A 277 5.37 8.96 -10.95
CA ASN A 277 5.73 9.98 -9.95
C ASN A 277 6.12 11.33 -10.57
N ARG A 278 6.71 11.31 -11.79
CA ARG A 278 7.09 12.51 -12.55
C ARG A 278 5.93 13.09 -13.36
N ASP A 279 4.84 12.36 -13.49
CA ASP A 279 3.67 12.83 -14.24
C ASP A 279 3.07 14.07 -13.57
N ARG A 280 2.88 15.13 -14.36
CA ARG A 280 2.32 16.40 -13.89
C ARG A 280 0.92 16.27 -13.30
N TYR A 281 0.16 15.26 -13.73
CA TYR A 281 -1.19 15.00 -13.27
C TYR A 281 -1.25 14.11 -12.02
N LYS A 282 -0.09 13.62 -11.54
CA LYS A 282 0.07 12.85 -10.29
C LYS A 282 -0.93 11.69 -10.15
N PRO A 283 -0.87 10.66 -11.01
CA PRO A 283 -1.79 9.52 -10.92
C PRO A 283 -1.64 8.68 -9.64
N LEU A 284 -0.47 8.73 -8.98
CA LEU A 284 -0.24 8.08 -7.69
C LEU A 284 -0.95 8.79 -6.52
N PHE A 285 -1.38 10.03 -6.71
CA PHE A 285 -2.07 10.80 -5.68
C PHE A 285 -3.56 10.41 -5.64
N ASP A 286 -3.98 9.77 -4.56
CA ASP A 286 -5.38 9.39 -4.36
C ASP A 286 -6.23 10.63 -4.02
N ARG A 287 -6.95 11.11 -5.04
CA ARG A 287 -7.80 12.30 -4.89
C ARG A 287 -9.06 12.05 -4.08
N ALA A 288 -9.52 10.80 -4.02
CA ALA A 288 -10.69 10.46 -3.23
C ALA A 288 -10.42 10.58 -1.73
N LEU A 289 -9.17 10.27 -1.30
CA LEU A 289 -8.78 10.29 0.11
C LEU A 289 -7.97 11.51 0.52
N MET A 290 -7.14 12.06 -0.39
CA MET A 290 -6.11 13.02 -0.02
C MET A 290 -6.36 14.44 -0.57
N ALA A 291 -7.27 14.60 -1.53
CA ALA A 291 -7.52 15.91 -2.10
C ALA A 291 -8.43 16.75 -1.20
N ALA A 292 -8.03 17.98 -0.95
CA ALA A 292 -8.82 18.96 -0.24
C ALA A 292 -9.41 19.97 -1.24
N TYR A 293 -10.70 19.87 -1.49
CA TYR A 293 -11.42 20.77 -2.38
C TYR A 293 -12.40 21.64 -1.58
N PRO A 294 -12.61 22.92 -1.97
CA PRO A 294 -13.69 23.72 -1.44
C PRO A 294 -15.04 23.04 -1.73
N PRO A 295 -15.87 22.73 -0.72
CA PRO A 295 -17.11 21.99 -0.92
C PRO A 295 -18.17 22.78 -1.70
N GLY A 296 -18.06 24.11 -1.72
CA GLY A 296 -19.03 24.97 -2.37
C GLY A 296 -20.44 24.81 -1.79
N SER A 297 -21.50 24.91 -2.69
CA SER A 297 -22.90 24.83 -2.27
C SER A 297 -23.33 23.46 -1.72
N THR A 298 -22.53 22.42 -1.91
CA THR A 298 -22.80 21.09 -1.30
C THR A 298 -22.69 21.13 0.24
N PHE A 299 -22.06 22.18 0.79
CA PHE A 299 -21.96 22.39 2.22
C PHE A 299 -23.22 23.03 2.86
N LYS A 300 -24.11 23.61 2.05
CA LYS A 300 -25.30 24.31 2.55
C LYS A 300 -26.29 23.45 3.33
N PRO A 301 -26.58 22.19 2.95
CA PRO A 301 -27.40 21.29 3.76
C PRO A 301 -26.85 21.11 5.18
N THR A 302 -25.53 20.88 5.32
CA THR A 302 -24.87 20.77 6.62
C THR A 302 -25.05 22.03 7.45
N GLN A 303 -24.87 23.21 6.87
CA GLN A 303 -25.12 24.46 7.59
C GLN A 303 -26.60 24.60 7.99
N GLY A 304 -27.53 24.25 7.11
CA GLY A 304 -28.97 24.27 7.42
C GLY A 304 -29.33 23.41 8.61
N LEU A 305 -28.79 22.19 8.67
CA LEU A 305 -29.00 21.27 9.80
C LEU A 305 -28.46 21.87 11.10
N ILE A 306 -27.27 22.46 11.10
CA ILE A 306 -26.68 23.12 12.27
C ILE A 306 -27.57 24.28 12.74
N PHE A 307 -28.02 25.13 11.83
CA PHE A 307 -28.86 26.27 12.18
C PHE A 307 -30.22 25.86 12.75
N LEU A 308 -30.84 24.81 12.20
CA LEU A 308 -32.08 24.23 12.72
C LEU A 308 -31.88 23.66 14.11
N ASN A 309 -30.84 22.82 14.29
CA ASN A 309 -30.58 22.17 15.57
C ASN A 309 -30.25 23.16 16.69
N GLU A 310 -29.55 24.24 16.35
CA GLU A 310 -29.24 25.35 17.25
C GLU A 310 -30.44 26.32 17.43
N GLY A 311 -31.56 26.09 16.76
CA GLY A 311 -32.72 27.00 16.84
C GLY A 311 -32.43 28.42 16.34
N ILE A 312 -31.44 28.60 15.50
CA ILE A 312 -31.11 29.88 14.85
C ILE A 312 -32.14 30.22 13.81
N ILE A 313 -32.60 29.19 13.10
CA ILE A 313 -33.69 29.27 12.13
C ILE A 313 -34.74 28.20 12.42
N THR A 314 -35.92 28.42 11.86
CA THR A 314 -36.97 27.40 11.66
C THR A 314 -37.14 27.17 10.17
N GLU A 315 -37.92 26.16 9.76
CA GLU A 315 -38.25 25.94 8.36
C GLU A 315 -38.91 27.16 7.68
N HIS A 316 -39.57 28.01 8.49
CA HIS A 316 -40.31 29.18 8.05
C HIS A 316 -39.53 30.51 8.18
N THR A 317 -38.32 30.47 8.73
CA THR A 317 -37.48 31.68 8.86
C THR A 317 -37.13 32.22 7.47
N LEU A 318 -37.48 33.49 7.24
CA LEU A 318 -37.26 34.17 5.98
C LEU A 318 -36.04 35.10 6.04
N TYR A 319 -35.14 34.99 5.05
CA TYR A 319 -34.07 35.94 4.85
C TYR A 319 -34.16 36.59 3.47
N PRO A 320 -33.88 37.90 3.35
CA PRO A 320 -33.88 38.61 2.06
C PRO A 320 -32.62 38.26 1.27
N CYS A 321 -32.73 38.36 -0.07
CA CYS A 321 -31.58 38.29 -0.97
C CYS A 321 -31.74 39.37 -2.06
N TYR A 322 -30.89 40.35 -2.02
CA TYR A 322 -30.78 41.42 -3.03
C TYR A 322 -29.53 41.18 -3.86
N HIS A 323 -29.54 40.09 -4.69
CA HIS A 323 -28.41 39.58 -5.46
C HIS A 323 -27.18 39.23 -4.63
N GLY A 324 -27.35 38.98 -3.32
CA GLY A 324 -26.25 38.54 -2.45
C GLY A 324 -26.37 38.99 -1.01
N PHE A 325 -25.27 38.82 -0.29
CA PHE A 325 -25.11 39.23 1.09
C PHE A 325 -24.01 40.30 1.20
N VAL A 326 -24.25 41.33 2.00
CA VAL A 326 -23.27 42.40 2.25
C VAL A 326 -23.13 42.62 3.75
N SER A 327 -21.89 42.65 4.24
CA SER A 327 -21.55 42.95 5.63
C SER A 327 -20.23 43.73 5.66
N GLY A 328 -20.30 45.02 5.87
CA GLY A 328 -19.14 45.89 5.78
C GLY A 328 -18.48 45.80 4.39
N ARG A 329 -17.21 45.38 4.34
CA ARG A 329 -16.47 45.20 3.07
C ARG A 329 -16.70 43.83 2.42
N LEU A 330 -17.29 42.87 3.14
CA LEU A 330 -17.58 41.55 2.61
C LEU A 330 -18.80 41.59 1.70
N LYS A 331 -18.64 41.15 0.47
CA LYS A 331 -19.72 40.98 -0.51
C LYS A 331 -19.70 39.53 -1.01
N VAL A 332 -20.83 38.83 -0.88
CA VAL A 332 -21.01 37.46 -1.40
C VAL A 332 -22.16 37.55 -2.42
N GLY A 333 -21.84 37.41 -3.68
CA GLY A 333 -22.82 37.47 -4.77
C GLY A 333 -23.78 36.27 -4.75
N CYS A 334 -24.97 36.48 -5.34
CA CYS A 334 -25.96 35.43 -5.58
C CYS A 334 -26.58 35.63 -6.97
N HIS A 335 -27.06 34.54 -7.56
CA HIS A 335 -27.80 34.59 -8.81
C HIS A 335 -29.27 35.02 -8.59
N GLY A 336 -29.99 35.35 -9.66
CA GLY A 336 -31.37 35.78 -9.59
C GLY A 336 -32.33 34.68 -9.15
N HIS A 337 -33.16 34.97 -8.16
CA HIS A 337 -34.25 34.13 -7.66
C HIS A 337 -35.25 34.99 -6.85
N ALA A 338 -36.38 34.39 -6.46
CA ALA A 338 -37.35 35.06 -5.59
C ALA A 338 -36.74 35.45 -4.23
N SER A 339 -37.27 36.48 -3.60
CA SER A 339 -36.84 36.97 -2.29
C SER A 339 -38.05 37.58 -1.54
N PRO A 340 -38.21 37.35 -0.21
CA PRO A 340 -37.32 36.56 0.67
C PRO A 340 -37.50 35.05 0.47
N LEU A 341 -36.55 34.25 1.00
CA LEU A 341 -36.59 32.79 0.95
C LEU A 341 -36.58 32.17 2.34
N SER A 342 -37.26 31.02 2.48
CA SER A 342 -37.10 30.11 3.59
C SER A 342 -36.05 29.01 3.25
N LEU A 343 -35.77 28.10 4.19
CA LEU A 343 -34.68 27.13 4.07
C LEU A 343 -34.76 26.25 2.81
N LEU A 344 -35.90 25.61 2.54
CA LEU A 344 -36.06 24.73 1.40
C LEU A 344 -35.90 25.43 0.05
N PRO A 345 -36.61 26.56 -0.22
CA PRO A 345 -36.34 27.34 -1.41
C PRO A 345 -34.92 27.90 -1.51
N ALA A 346 -34.28 28.22 -0.37
CA ALA A 346 -32.87 28.65 -0.36
C ALA A 346 -31.90 27.55 -0.75
N LEU A 347 -32.19 26.31 -0.37
CA LEU A 347 -31.44 25.13 -0.83
C LEU A 347 -31.68 24.86 -2.31
N GLN A 348 -32.95 24.87 -2.75
CA GLN A 348 -33.34 24.62 -4.13
C GLN A 348 -32.70 25.63 -5.10
N THR A 349 -32.69 26.91 -4.76
CA THR A 349 -32.08 27.97 -5.55
C THR A 349 -30.60 28.22 -5.23
N SER A 350 -30.06 27.47 -4.28
CA SER A 350 -28.65 27.64 -3.83
C SER A 350 -28.31 29.08 -3.40
N CYS A 351 -29.22 29.73 -2.65
CA CYS A 351 -29.05 31.12 -2.23
C CYS A 351 -27.89 31.30 -1.25
N ASN A 352 -26.86 32.06 -1.65
CA ASN A 352 -25.72 32.34 -0.78
C ASN A 352 -26.08 33.27 0.38
N ALA A 353 -26.97 34.27 0.12
CA ALA A 353 -27.36 35.25 1.14
C ALA A 353 -28.05 34.58 2.34
N PHE A 354 -28.95 33.61 2.12
CA PHE A 354 -29.64 32.88 3.18
C PHE A 354 -28.68 32.29 4.19
N PHE A 355 -27.67 31.54 3.70
CA PHE A 355 -26.70 30.85 4.58
C PHE A 355 -25.71 31.82 5.22
N CYS A 356 -25.40 32.95 4.58
CA CYS A 356 -24.61 34.01 5.20
C CYS A 356 -25.39 34.68 6.35
N TYR A 357 -26.67 34.95 6.17
CA TYR A 357 -27.53 35.50 7.25
C TYR A 357 -27.70 34.49 8.39
N GLY A 358 -27.91 33.20 8.10
CA GLY A 358 -27.99 32.16 9.11
C GLY A 358 -26.73 32.08 9.97
N LEU A 359 -25.56 32.03 9.35
CA LEU A 359 -24.29 32.05 10.06
C LEU A 359 -24.08 33.32 10.88
N ARG A 360 -24.42 34.49 10.30
CA ARG A 360 -24.34 35.75 11.04
C ARG A 360 -25.27 35.76 12.23
N SER A 361 -26.53 35.33 12.05
CA SER A 361 -27.50 35.22 13.14
C SER A 361 -27.02 34.32 14.29
N MET A 362 -26.29 33.23 13.97
CA MET A 362 -25.65 32.37 14.96
C MET A 362 -24.51 33.08 15.69
N VAL A 363 -23.55 33.63 14.94
CA VAL A 363 -22.33 34.24 15.48
C VAL A 363 -22.64 35.50 16.30
N ASP A 364 -23.65 36.29 15.91
CA ASP A 364 -24.05 37.51 16.60
C ASP A 364 -25.01 37.29 17.76
N ASN A 365 -25.47 36.06 18.00
CA ASN A 365 -26.39 35.70 19.09
C ASN A 365 -25.72 35.71 20.46
N ARG A 366 -25.56 36.91 21.01
CA ARG A 366 -24.92 37.13 22.36
C ARG A 366 -25.71 36.53 23.50
N LYS A 367 -27.05 36.45 23.34
CA LYS A 367 -27.91 35.87 24.38
C LYS A 367 -27.63 34.37 24.57
N LYS A 368 -27.42 33.66 23.47
CA LYS A 368 -27.19 32.21 23.50
C LYS A 368 -25.72 31.87 23.74
N TYR A 369 -24.78 32.51 23.05
CA TYR A 369 -23.37 32.08 23.02
C TYR A 369 -22.40 32.97 23.78
N GLN A 370 -22.84 34.11 24.29
CA GLN A 370 -22.04 35.08 25.05
C GLN A 370 -20.93 35.78 24.20
N SER A 371 -20.30 35.09 23.24
CA SER A 371 -19.30 35.68 22.35
C SER A 371 -19.32 35.03 20.96
N PRO A 372 -18.86 35.73 19.89
CA PRO A 372 -18.72 35.15 18.57
C PRO A 372 -17.81 33.93 18.52
N ALA A 373 -16.73 33.95 19.31
CA ALA A 373 -15.78 32.83 19.38
C ALA A 373 -16.47 31.57 19.94
N LYS A 374 -17.32 31.71 20.98
CA LYS A 374 -18.08 30.56 21.48
C LYS A 374 -19.10 30.04 20.47
N ALA A 375 -19.83 30.94 19.78
CA ALA A 375 -20.74 30.54 18.71
C ALA A 375 -20.03 29.80 17.59
N PHE A 376 -18.85 30.30 17.19
CA PHE A 376 -18.04 29.66 16.14
C PHE A 376 -17.51 28.28 16.59
N ASN A 377 -17.10 28.13 17.86
CA ASN A 377 -16.67 26.84 18.38
C ASN A 377 -17.82 25.82 18.36
N VAL A 378 -19.04 26.20 18.76
CA VAL A 378 -20.21 25.32 18.67
C VAL A 378 -20.45 24.88 17.23
N TRP A 379 -20.41 25.81 16.25
CA TRP A 379 -20.53 25.49 14.85
C TRP A 379 -19.40 24.51 14.37
N LYS A 380 -18.16 24.77 14.79
CA LYS A 380 -17.03 23.89 14.49
C LYS A 380 -17.20 22.49 15.08
N ASP A 381 -17.68 22.41 16.34
CA ASP A 381 -17.88 21.12 17.03
C ASP A 381 -18.90 20.24 16.32
N TYR A 382 -19.96 20.83 15.76
CA TYR A 382 -20.88 20.11 14.86
C TYR A 382 -20.15 19.53 13.64
N LEU A 383 -19.32 20.33 12.97
CA LEU A 383 -18.57 19.87 11.81
C LEU A 383 -17.64 18.72 12.17
N VAL A 384 -16.91 18.83 13.29
CA VAL A 384 -16.04 17.75 13.75
C VAL A 384 -16.84 16.48 14.07
N SER A 385 -18.01 16.63 14.72
CA SER A 385 -18.89 15.47 15.02
C SER A 385 -19.44 14.79 13.78
N MET A 386 -19.56 15.51 12.67
CA MET A 386 -19.97 14.98 11.35
C MET A 386 -18.80 14.45 10.53
N GLY A 387 -17.58 14.45 11.07
CA GLY A 387 -16.39 13.93 10.41
C GLY A 387 -15.64 14.94 9.51
N TYR A 388 -16.01 16.22 9.56
CA TYR A 388 -15.20 17.28 8.95
C TYR A 388 -14.02 17.60 9.88
N GLY A 389 -12.77 17.36 9.43
CA GLY A 389 -11.62 17.56 10.28
C GLY A 389 -10.37 17.99 9.56
#